data_843ac415e15e1e8cb5179f59bc1689b1
#
_entry.id   843ac415e15e1e8cb5179f59bc1689b1
#
_cell.length_a   1.000
_cell.length_b   1.000
_cell.length_c   1.000
_cell.angle_alpha   90.00
_cell.angle_beta   90.00
_cell.angle_gamma   90.00
#
_symmetry.space_group_name_H-M   'P 1'
#
loop_
_entity.id
_entity.type
_entity.pdbx_description
1 polymer ?
#
loop_
_entity_poly.entity_id
_entity_poly.type
_entity_poly.pdbx_seq_one_letter_code
_entity_poly.pdbx_strand_id
1 'polypeptide(L)'
;MVAVSAAMTQGVGLKGFAEKYPERFFDVGIAASHAVTFCAGLAAGGFKPFFAVYSTFMQRAYDQILHDVAVQKLNVTMLIDHAGFVGEDGQTHQGLFDIAALLPVPGMTLLAPADDVELKQMLAFAYLYGEPLAIRYPAKICRSFGAEFRFGVWRRMNEISSDIALLAVGGRCLDAALDAAEILASQSIATEVYNCSTLKPFDEDCLKALESKRLVITLEEGVKKGGFGEAVAARLRKPVCIGLGVDDKFVRHATVEQQLEENGLTAGNIAGIVKSNLF
;
A
#
# COMPACT_ATOMS: atom_id res chain seq x y z
N MET A 1 11.71 -11.20 18.07
CA MET A 1 11.07 -10.00 17.52
C MET A 1 11.29 -8.84 18.48
N VAL A 2 11.63 -7.69 17.95
CA VAL A 2 11.71 -6.41 18.68
C VAL A 2 10.92 -5.36 17.92
N ALA A 3 10.33 -4.39 18.62
CA ALA A 3 9.60 -3.28 18.00
C ALA A 3 10.35 -1.96 18.22
N VAL A 4 10.39 -1.13 17.19
CA VAL A 4 11.09 0.15 17.21
C VAL A 4 10.12 1.24 16.78
N SER A 5 10.16 2.38 17.47
CA SER A 5 9.41 3.59 17.15
C SER A 5 10.34 4.81 17.12
N ALA A 6 9.93 5.87 16.45
CA ALA A 6 10.63 7.15 16.41
C ALA A 6 9.71 8.26 16.96
N ALA A 7 9.51 8.28 18.29
CA ALA A 7 8.63 9.20 19.03
C ALA A 7 7.14 9.09 18.67
N MET A 8 6.69 7.93 18.19
CA MET A 8 5.30 7.72 17.73
C MET A 8 4.62 6.52 18.41
N THR A 9 5.12 6.06 19.54
CA THR A 9 4.68 4.82 20.23
C THR A 9 3.16 4.67 20.34
N GLN A 10 2.45 5.74 20.69
CA GLN A 10 0.99 5.71 20.81
C GLN A 10 0.32 5.81 19.43
N GLY A 11 0.81 6.68 18.55
CA GLY A 11 0.23 6.93 17.22
C GLY A 11 0.29 5.72 16.29
N VAL A 12 1.33 4.89 16.40
CA VAL A 12 1.49 3.64 15.62
C VAL A 12 0.99 2.39 16.35
N GLY A 13 0.26 2.55 17.46
CA GLY A 13 -0.37 1.43 18.18
C GLY A 13 0.57 0.53 18.98
N LEU A 14 1.83 0.94 19.23
CA LEU A 14 2.82 0.10 19.94
C LEU A 14 2.76 0.19 21.48
N LYS A 15 1.88 1.02 22.06
CA LYS A 15 1.77 1.22 23.51
C LYS A 15 1.62 -0.12 24.27
N GLY A 16 0.67 -0.96 23.87
CA GLY A 16 0.44 -2.24 24.52
C GLY A 16 1.61 -3.22 24.37
N PHE A 17 2.36 -3.16 23.27
CA PHE A 17 3.57 -3.95 23.10
C PHE A 17 4.69 -3.46 24.04
N ALA A 18 4.90 -2.14 24.11
CA ALA A 18 5.90 -1.53 24.98
C ALA A 18 5.65 -1.83 26.48
N GLU A 19 4.39 -1.77 26.91
CA GLU A 19 4.01 -2.09 28.30
C GLU A 19 4.22 -3.58 28.62
N LYS A 20 3.91 -4.48 27.68
CA LYS A 20 4.00 -5.93 27.90
C LYS A 20 5.41 -6.49 27.73
N TYR A 21 6.21 -5.90 26.85
CA TYR A 21 7.56 -6.38 26.51
C TYR A 21 8.58 -5.23 26.49
N PRO A 22 8.80 -4.53 27.62
CA PRO A 22 9.66 -3.34 27.66
C PRO A 22 11.10 -3.62 27.22
N GLU A 23 11.62 -4.84 27.44
CA GLU A 23 12.97 -5.25 27.01
C GLU A 23 13.08 -5.51 25.50
N ARG A 24 11.98 -5.48 24.75
CA ARG A 24 11.91 -5.70 23.30
C ARG A 24 11.34 -4.49 22.55
N PHE A 25 11.19 -3.38 23.23
CA PHE A 25 10.68 -2.15 22.67
C PHE A 25 11.73 -1.03 22.78
N PHE A 26 11.94 -0.29 21.69
CA PHE A 26 12.87 0.82 21.61
C PHE A 26 12.19 2.02 20.97
N ASP A 27 12.13 3.13 21.69
CA ASP A 27 11.79 4.43 21.11
C ASP A 27 13.07 5.27 21.01
N VAL A 28 13.45 5.59 19.78
CA VAL A 28 14.70 6.30 19.50
C VAL A 28 14.53 7.83 19.44
N GLY A 29 13.37 8.35 19.84
CA GLY A 29 13.03 9.75 19.69
C GLY A 29 12.74 10.12 18.23
N ILE A 30 12.68 11.43 17.92
CA ILE A 30 12.40 11.95 16.56
C ILE A 30 13.64 11.74 15.67
N ALA A 31 13.99 10.49 15.39
CA ALA A 31 15.20 10.12 14.67
C ALA A 31 14.96 8.92 13.73
N ALA A 32 14.05 9.09 12.74
CA ALA A 32 13.65 8.02 11.81
C ALA A 32 14.84 7.40 11.07
N SER A 33 15.82 8.19 10.64
CA SER A 33 17.04 7.68 10.00
C SER A 33 17.82 6.76 10.93
N HIS A 34 18.03 7.18 12.19
CA HIS A 34 18.68 6.35 13.21
C HIS A 34 17.88 5.06 13.49
N ALA A 35 16.53 5.15 13.53
CA ALA A 35 15.69 3.99 13.72
C ALA A 35 15.94 2.89 12.69
N VAL A 36 16.08 3.24 11.41
CA VAL A 36 16.35 2.27 10.34
C VAL A 36 17.74 1.66 10.46
N THR A 37 18.77 2.47 10.68
CA THR A 37 20.14 1.98 10.93
C THR A 37 20.21 1.08 12.18
N PHE A 38 19.51 1.46 13.25
CA PHE A 38 19.41 0.65 14.46
C PHE A 38 18.72 -0.70 14.18
N CYS A 39 17.62 -0.70 13.44
CA CYS A 39 16.96 -1.94 13.00
C CYS A 39 17.88 -2.80 12.12
N ALA A 40 18.65 -2.20 11.22
CA ALA A 40 19.62 -2.92 10.42
C ALA A 40 20.67 -3.62 11.30
N GLY A 41 21.22 -2.92 12.31
CA GLY A 41 22.14 -3.51 13.29
C GLY A 41 21.50 -4.64 14.09
N LEU A 42 20.27 -4.49 14.54
CA LEU A 42 19.52 -5.55 15.22
C LEU A 42 19.31 -6.77 14.31
N ALA A 43 18.96 -6.56 13.05
CA ALA A 43 18.78 -7.64 12.07
C ALA A 43 20.09 -8.38 11.80
N ALA A 44 21.21 -7.65 11.63
CA ALA A 44 22.54 -8.23 11.49
C ALA A 44 22.94 -9.06 12.75
N GLY A 45 22.48 -8.67 13.93
CA GLY A 45 22.63 -9.40 15.18
C GLY A 45 21.65 -10.59 15.36
N GLY A 46 20.85 -10.93 14.34
CA GLY A 46 19.94 -12.08 14.34
C GLY A 46 18.56 -11.79 14.97
N PHE A 47 18.26 -10.54 15.31
CA PHE A 47 16.92 -10.14 15.74
C PHE A 47 15.99 -9.95 14.54
N LYS A 48 14.70 -9.89 14.83
CA LYS A 48 13.64 -9.55 13.83
C LYS A 48 13.02 -8.21 14.23
N PRO A 49 13.56 -7.07 13.77
CA PRO A 49 13.03 -5.76 14.08
C PRO A 49 11.81 -5.41 13.23
N PHE A 50 10.81 -4.82 13.88
CA PHE A 50 9.63 -4.21 13.28
C PHE A 50 9.67 -2.72 13.61
N PHE A 51 9.91 -1.89 12.61
CA PHE A 51 9.93 -0.44 12.75
C PHE A 51 8.60 0.15 12.31
N ALA A 52 7.86 0.74 13.24
CA ALA A 52 6.60 1.41 12.95
C ALA A 52 6.78 2.92 12.86
N VAL A 53 6.34 3.50 11.74
CA VAL A 53 6.56 4.89 11.38
C VAL A 53 5.43 5.41 10.49
N TYR A 54 5.06 6.68 10.60
CA TYR A 54 4.15 7.30 9.63
C TYR A 54 4.80 7.39 8.26
N SER A 55 4.02 7.15 7.20
CA SER A 55 4.48 7.17 5.82
C SER A 55 5.26 8.45 5.48
N THR A 56 4.74 9.61 5.85
CA THR A 56 5.41 10.89 5.62
C THR A 56 6.76 11.01 6.33
N PHE A 57 6.92 10.41 7.52
CA PHE A 57 8.17 10.50 8.29
C PHE A 57 9.21 9.43 7.88
N MET A 58 8.78 8.34 7.24
CA MET A 58 9.67 7.37 6.62
C MET A 58 10.58 8.00 5.56
N GLN A 59 10.14 9.07 4.89
CA GLN A 59 10.91 9.76 3.85
C GLN A 59 12.29 10.21 4.33
N ARG A 60 12.44 10.54 5.62
CA ARG A 60 13.72 10.95 6.22
C ARG A 60 14.73 9.82 6.35
N ALA A 61 14.30 8.57 6.21
CA ALA A 61 15.13 7.38 6.35
C ALA A 61 15.37 6.66 5.00
N TYR A 62 15.05 7.29 3.88
CA TYR A 62 15.13 6.65 2.56
C TYR A 62 16.53 6.15 2.23
N ASP A 63 17.56 6.93 2.52
CA ASP A 63 18.96 6.54 2.34
C ASP A 63 19.32 5.28 3.16
N GLN A 64 18.93 5.26 4.43
CA GLN A 64 19.19 4.11 5.32
C GLN A 64 18.41 2.86 4.90
N ILE A 65 17.20 3.03 4.36
CA ILE A 65 16.44 1.92 3.78
C ILE A 65 17.22 1.29 2.61
N LEU A 66 17.83 2.10 1.75
CA LEU A 66 18.64 1.63 0.64
C LEU A 66 19.94 0.98 1.12
N HIS A 67 20.77 1.73 1.86
CA HIS A 67 22.14 1.33 2.18
C HIS A 67 22.23 0.34 3.34
N ASP A 68 21.50 0.61 4.43
CA ASP A 68 21.65 -0.20 5.64
C ASP A 68 20.79 -1.46 5.60
N VAL A 69 19.65 -1.43 4.90
CA VAL A 69 18.69 -2.55 4.87
C VAL A 69 18.73 -3.29 3.53
N ALA A 70 18.38 -2.62 2.42
CA ALA A 70 18.13 -3.30 1.15
C ALA A 70 19.41 -3.86 0.50
N VAL A 71 20.50 -3.09 0.46
CA VAL A 71 21.78 -3.54 -0.09
C VAL A 71 22.31 -4.78 0.64
N GLN A 72 22.11 -4.83 1.96
CA GLN A 72 22.56 -5.93 2.81
C GLN A 72 21.51 -7.06 2.93
N LYS A 73 20.33 -6.91 2.34
CA LYS A 73 19.20 -7.86 2.42
C LYS A 73 18.83 -8.23 3.86
N LEU A 74 18.87 -7.26 4.75
CA LEU A 74 18.58 -7.49 6.17
C LEU A 74 17.08 -7.63 6.42
N ASN A 75 16.71 -8.60 7.25
CA ASN A 75 15.33 -8.86 7.67
C ASN A 75 14.80 -7.74 8.58
N VAL A 76 14.47 -6.60 8.00
CA VAL A 76 13.80 -5.48 8.66
C VAL A 76 12.39 -5.35 8.11
N THR A 77 11.39 -5.39 9.00
CA THR A 77 10.00 -5.12 8.62
C THR A 77 9.65 -3.68 8.95
N MET A 78 9.29 -2.90 7.94
CA MET A 78 8.77 -1.55 8.11
C MET A 78 7.25 -1.56 8.12
N LEU A 79 6.64 -1.08 9.19
CA LEU A 79 5.21 -0.88 9.35
C LEU A 79 4.91 0.59 9.04
N ILE A 80 4.44 0.85 7.83
CA ILE A 80 4.20 2.20 7.31
C ILE A 80 2.75 2.57 7.58
N ASP A 81 2.55 3.21 8.72
CA ASP A 81 1.25 3.69 9.17
C ASP A 81 0.89 5.04 8.52
N HIS A 82 -0.38 5.43 8.56
CA HIS A 82 -0.85 6.67 7.95
C HIS A 82 -0.52 6.74 6.44
N ALA A 83 -0.54 5.61 5.74
CA ALA A 83 -0.39 5.55 4.29
C ALA A 83 -1.68 6.01 3.59
N GLY A 84 -1.53 6.74 2.49
CA GLY A 84 -2.65 7.33 1.76
C GLY A 84 -3.07 8.68 2.31
N PHE A 85 -4.35 9.02 2.16
CA PHE A 85 -4.92 10.27 2.66
C PHE A 85 -5.12 10.22 4.18
N VAL A 86 -4.72 11.29 4.86
CA VAL A 86 -4.79 11.41 6.33
C VAL A 86 -5.79 12.46 6.80
N GLY A 87 -6.49 13.11 5.87
CA GLY A 87 -7.55 14.05 6.20
C GLY A 87 -7.05 15.39 6.72
N GLU A 88 -7.50 15.74 7.93
CA GLU A 88 -7.28 17.05 8.55
C GLU A 88 -5.82 17.36 8.90
N ASP A 89 -4.97 16.35 9.05
CA ASP A 89 -3.53 16.52 9.32
C ASP A 89 -2.78 17.22 8.17
N GLY A 90 -3.33 17.22 6.98
CA GLY A 90 -2.92 18.05 5.85
C GLY A 90 -1.61 17.65 5.18
N GLN A 91 -1.06 18.58 4.41
CA GLN A 91 0.04 18.38 3.46
C GLN A 91 1.30 17.72 4.05
N THR A 92 1.63 18.05 5.30
CA THR A 92 2.85 17.55 5.97
C THR A 92 2.72 16.11 6.45
N HIS A 93 1.50 15.56 6.49
CA HIS A 93 1.21 14.23 7.02
C HIS A 93 0.69 13.25 5.97
N GLN A 94 0.34 13.70 4.76
CA GLN A 94 -0.14 12.82 3.69
C GLN A 94 0.86 11.71 3.39
N GLY A 95 0.38 10.46 3.41
CA GLY A 95 1.17 9.26 3.16
C GLY A 95 1.12 8.82 1.70
N LEU A 96 1.50 9.71 0.77
CA LEU A 96 1.25 9.54 -0.66
C LEU A 96 2.49 9.13 -1.47
N PHE A 97 3.69 9.17 -0.87
CA PHE A 97 4.96 8.97 -1.59
C PHE A 97 5.62 7.63 -1.33
N ASP A 98 5.13 6.84 -0.39
CA ASP A 98 5.73 5.58 0.06
C ASP A 98 5.80 4.52 -1.06
N ILE A 99 4.73 4.37 -1.87
CA ILE A 99 4.72 3.46 -3.01
C ILE A 99 5.81 3.85 -4.00
N ALA A 100 5.82 5.11 -4.45
CA ALA A 100 6.77 5.61 -5.43
C ALA A 100 8.23 5.56 -4.92
N ALA A 101 8.43 5.71 -3.61
CA ALA A 101 9.76 5.60 -3.00
C ALA A 101 10.25 4.15 -2.90
N LEU A 102 9.39 3.20 -2.56
CA LEU A 102 9.81 1.82 -2.24
C LEU A 102 9.76 0.86 -3.44
N LEU A 103 8.90 1.10 -4.44
CA LEU A 103 8.85 0.26 -5.64
C LEU A 103 10.20 0.12 -6.35
N PRO A 104 11.02 1.19 -6.54
CA PRO A 104 12.30 1.07 -7.23
C PRO A 104 13.40 0.40 -6.38
N VAL A 105 13.25 0.26 -5.05
CA VAL A 105 14.29 -0.27 -4.16
C VAL A 105 14.52 -1.77 -4.43
N PRO A 106 15.71 -2.20 -4.90
CA PRO A 106 15.98 -3.61 -5.19
C PRO A 106 15.86 -4.49 -3.94
N GLY A 107 15.26 -5.67 -4.07
CA GLY A 107 15.11 -6.63 -2.96
C GLY A 107 14.07 -6.25 -1.90
N MET A 108 13.46 -5.08 -1.98
CA MET A 108 12.37 -4.67 -1.08
C MET A 108 11.07 -5.36 -1.46
N THR A 109 10.37 -5.93 -0.50
CA THR A 109 8.98 -6.37 -0.64
C THR A 109 8.04 -5.27 -0.15
N LEU A 110 6.95 -5.01 -0.89
CA LEU A 110 5.96 -4.00 -0.53
C LEU A 110 4.55 -4.59 -0.54
N LEU A 111 3.88 -4.52 0.61
CA LEU A 111 2.54 -5.04 0.83
C LEU A 111 1.57 -3.91 1.22
N ALA A 112 0.29 -4.08 0.84
CA ALA A 112 -0.79 -3.15 1.17
C ALA A 112 -2.06 -3.94 1.50
N PRO A 113 -2.37 -4.20 2.79
CA PRO A 113 -3.56 -4.93 3.17
C PRO A 113 -4.83 -4.16 2.85
N ALA A 114 -5.88 -4.88 2.47
CA ALA A 114 -7.21 -4.33 2.27
C ALA A 114 -7.98 -4.14 3.58
N ASP A 115 -7.74 -5.02 4.57
CA ASP A 115 -8.43 -4.99 5.86
C ASP A 115 -7.53 -5.44 7.03
N ASP A 116 -8.08 -5.46 8.23
CA ASP A 116 -7.36 -5.88 9.45
C ASP A 116 -7.04 -7.37 9.47
N VAL A 117 -7.83 -8.20 8.80
CA VAL A 117 -7.60 -9.64 8.69
C VAL A 117 -6.37 -9.89 7.84
N GLU A 118 -6.31 -9.25 6.68
CA GLU A 118 -5.17 -9.34 5.78
C GLU A 118 -3.90 -8.75 6.41
N LEU A 119 -4.02 -7.61 7.14
CA LEU A 119 -2.89 -7.03 7.90
C LEU A 119 -2.32 -8.01 8.93
N LYS A 120 -3.17 -8.69 9.70
CA LYS A 120 -2.72 -9.71 10.67
C LYS A 120 -1.98 -10.86 10.00
N GLN A 121 -2.45 -11.31 8.84
CA GLN A 121 -1.80 -12.37 8.07
C GLN A 121 -0.46 -11.90 7.51
N MET A 122 -0.37 -10.66 7.02
CA MET A 122 0.88 -10.04 6.56
C MET A 122 1.90 -9.88 7.69
N LEU A 123 1.48 -9.51 8.90
CA LEU A 123 2.36 -9.44 10.07
C LEU A 123 2.93 -10.81 10.45
N ALA A 124 2.10 -11.86 10.40
CA ALA A 124 2.54 -13.23 10.63
C ALA A 124 3.52 -13.71 9.54
N PHE A 125 3.23 -13.39 8.28
CA PHE A 125 4.13 -13.65 7.16
C PHE A 125 5.46 -12.92 7.31
N ALA A 126 5.46 -11.62 7.62
CA ALA A 126 6.65 -10.80 7.79
C ALA A 126 7.61 -11.36 8.86
N TYR A 127 7.06 -11.91 9.96
CA TYR A 127 7.86 -12.55 11.01
C TYR A 127 8.68 -13.74 10.49
N LEU A 128 8.21 -14.44 9.47
CA LEU A 128 8.84 -15.65 8.92
C LEU A 128 9.62 -15.37 7.62
N TYR A 129 9.34 -14.28 6.93
CA TYR A 129 9.78 -14.02 5.56
C TYR A 129 11.30 -13.91 5.40
N GLY A 130 11.97 -13.18 6.26
CA GLY A 130 13.44 -13.17 6.31
C GLY A 130 14.14 -12.15 5.41
N GLU A 131 13.44 -11.40 4.58
CA GLU A 131 13.97 -10.39 3.66
C GLU A 131 13.43 -9.00 4.01
N PRO A 132 13.98 -7.90 3.43
CA PRO A 132 13.45 -6.55 3.61
C PRO A 132 11.98 -6.44 3.18
N LEU A 133 11.12 -5.94 4.07
CA LEU A 133 9.69 -5.90 3.84
C LEU A 133 9.08 -4.62 4.39
N ALA A 134 8.15 -4.04 3.64
CA ALA A 134 7.31 -2.92 4.06
C ALA A 134 5.83 -3.28 3.93
N ILE A 135 5.03 -2.97 4.95
CA ILE A 135 3.57 -3.09 4.94
C ILE A 135 3.01 -1.67 5.11
N ARG A 136 2.31 -1.16 4.12
CA ARG A 136 1.67 0.15 4.17
C ARG A 136 0.17 0.03 4.48
N TYR A 137 -0.33 0.80 5.43
CA TYR A 137 -1.74 0.76 5.82
C TYR A 137 -2.23 2.13 6.33
N PRO A 138 -3.54 2.45 6.17
CA PRO A 138 -4.08 3.73 6.61
C PRO A 138 -4.25 3.78 8.13
N ALA A 139 -4.35 5.00 8.69
CA ALA A 139 -4.58 5.23 10.12
C ALA A 139 -5.92 4.64 10.64
N LYS A 140 -6.91 4.49 9.77
CA LYS A 140 -8.23 3.93 10.11
C LYS A 140 -8.50 2.70 9.26
N ILE A 141 -8.99 1.66 9.91
CA ILE A 141 -9.39 0.40 9.27
C ILE A 141 -10.59 0.67 8.34
N CYS A 142 -10.54 0.06 7.15
CA CYS A 142 -11.66 -0.02 6.22
C CYS A 142 -12.64 -1.13 6.64
N ARG A 143 -13.73 -1.30 5.90
CA ARG A 143 -14.61 -2.45 6.10
C ARG A 143 -13.82 -3.75 5.91
N SER A 144 -14.24 -4.85 6.56
CA SER A 144 -13.64 -6.15 6.32
C SER A 144 -14.16 -6.75 5.02
N PHE A 145 -13.23 -7.23 4.20
CA PHE A 145 -13.53 -7.91 2.93
C PHE A 145 -13.40 -9.43 3.06
N GLY A 146 -12.99 -9.94 4.24
CA GLY A 146 -12.64 -11.36 4.41
C GLY A 146 -11.51 -11.77 3.48
N ALA A 147 -10.59 -10.86 3.18
CA ALA A 147 -9.49 -11.13 2.27
C ALA A 147 -8.52 -12.14 2.89
N GLU A 148 -8.11 -13.14 2.11
CA GLU A 148 -7.05 -14.07 2.47
C GLU A 148 -5.76 -13.62 1.79
N PHE A 149 -4.73 -13.30 2.56
CA PHE A 149 -3.43 -12.92 2.04
C PHE A 149 -2.72 -14.12 1.42
N ARG A 150 -2.27 -13.95 0.18
CA ARG A 150 -1.34 -14.86 -0.50
C ARG A 150 -0.22 -14.04 -1.11
N PHE A 151 0.99 -14.29 -0.65
CA PHE A 151 2.16 -13.55 -1.11
C PHE A 151 2.34 -13.68 -2.63
N GLY A 152 2.48 -12.55 -3.30
CA GLY A 152 2.68 -12.48 -4.75
C GLY A 152 1.42 -12.73 -5.60
N VAL A 153 0.23 -12.80 -4.98
CA VAL A 153 -1.03 -13.08 -5.69
C VAL A 153 -2.00 -11.93 -5.52
N TRP A 154 -2.53 -11.40 -6.63
CA TRP A 154 -3.63 -10.44 -6.64
C TRP A 154 -4.95 -11.17 -6.68
N ARG A 155 -5.73 -11.03 -5.63
CA ARG A 155 -6.98 -11.74 -5.49
C ARG A 155 -8.10 -11.07 -6.27
N ARG A 156 -8.76 -11.81 -7.17
CA ARG A 156 -10.02 -11.37 -7.76
C ARG A 156 -11.14 -11.43 -6.73
N MET A 157 -11.85 -10.32 -6.58
CA MET A 157 -12.84 -10.11 -5.52
C MET A 157 -14.29 -10.40 -5.96
N ASN A 158 -14.52 -10.56 -7.25
CA ASN A 158 -15.81 -10.95 -7.82
C ASN A 158 -15.63 -12.07 -8.86
N GLU A 159 -16.69 -12.85 -9.11
CA GLU A 159 -16.65 -13.96 -10.07
C GLU A 159 -17.06 -13.55 -11.50
N ILE A 160 -17.09 -12.26 -11.76
CA ILE A 160 -17.47 -11.68 -13.06
C ILE A 160 -16.30 -11.83 -14.04
N SER A 161 -16.56 -12.36 -15.24
CA SER A 161 -15.58 -12.34 -16.34
C SER A 161 -15.85 -11.15 -17.26
N SER A 162 -14.82 -10.34 -17.52
CA SER A 162 -14.93 -9.12 -18.30
C SER A 162 -13.63 -8.81 -19.04
N ASP A 163 -13.69 -7.93 -20.03
CA ASP A 163 -12.53 -7.30 -20.68
C ASP A 163 -12.08 -6.01 -19.99
N ILE A 164 -12.72 -5.68 -18.85
CA ILE A 164 -12.39 -4.51 -18.00
C ILE A 164 -11.95 -5.02 -16.63
N ALA A 165 -10.81 -4.53 -16.14
CA ALA A 165 -10.28 -4.85 -14.82
C ALA A 165 -9.97 -3.59 -14.00
N LEU A 166 -10.38 -3.58 -12.73
CA LEU A 166 -10.03 -2.60 -11.71
C LEU A 166 -9.01 -3.23 -10.76
N LEU A 167 -7.83 -2.62 -10.63
CA LEU A 167 -6.75 -3.07 -9.76
C LEU A 167 -6.64 -2.11 -8.57
N ALA A 168 -7.05 -2.55 -7.40
CA ALA A 168 -7.13 -1.70 -6.22
C ALA A 168 -6.00 -1.97 -5.23
N VAL A 169 -5.36 -0.92 -4.73
CA VAL A 169 -4.31 -0.95 -3.70
C VAL A 169 -4.88 -0.44 -2.39
N GLY A 170 -4.98 -1.33 -1.39
CA GLY A 170 -5.49 -1.00 -0.07
C GLY A 170 -7.02 -0.92 0.01
N GLY A 171 -7.54 -0.90 1.24
CA GLY A 171 -8.96 -1.11 1.50
C GLY A 171 -9.89 -0.04 0.94
N ARG A 172 -9.53 1.25 1.03
CA ARG A 172 -10.40 2.33 0.51
C ARG A 172 -10.52 2.30 -1.01
N CYS A 173 -9.42 2.03 -1.72
CA CYS A 173 -9.46 1.84 -3.16
C CYS A 173 -10.24 0.59 -3.56
N LEU A 174 -10.12 -0.49 -2.78
CA LEU A 174 -10.89 -1.72 -3.01
C LEU A 174 -12.38 -1.50 -2.81
N ASP A 175 -12.76 -0.77 -1.77
CA ASP A 175 -14.15 -0.39 -1.49
C ASP A 175 -14.74 0.38 -2.67
N ALA A 176 -14.07 1.46 -3.09
CA ALA A 176 -14.49 2.27 -4.23
C ALA A 176 -14.56 1.47 -5.55
N ALA A 177 -13.66 0.50 -5.76
CA ALA A 177 -13.65 -0.35 -6.95
C ALA A 177 -14.84 -1.32 -6.97
N LEU A 178 -15.18 -1.92 -5.82
CA LEU A 178 -16.34 -2.81 -5.69
C LEU A 178 -17.65 -2.05 -5.89
N ASP A 179 -17.80 -0.90 -5.26
CA ASP A 179 -18.98 -0.05 -5.43
C ASP A 179 -19.10 0.45 -6.88
N ALA A 180 -17.98 0.78 -7.53
CA ALA A 180 -17.97 1.14 -8.96
C ALA A 180 -18.43 -0.02 -9.85
N ALA A 181 -17.99 -1.24 -9.55
CA ALA A 181 -18.40 -2.44 -10.28
C ALA A 181 -19.92 -2.71 -10.10
N GLU A 182 -20.50 -2.45 -8.94
CA GLU A 182 -21.95 -2.53 -8.72
C GLU A 182 -22.71 -1.47 -9.54
N ILE A 183 -22.24 -0.23 -9.57
CA ILE A 183 -22.81 0.84 -10.41
C ILE A 183 -22.79 0.43 -11.89
N LEU A 184 -21.66 -0.10 -12.36
CA LEU A 184 -21.49 -0.54 -13.74
C LEU A 184 -22.38 -1.75 -14.08
N ALA A 185 -22.48 -2.72 -13.17
CA ALA A 185 -23.34 -3.89 -13.32
C ALA A 185 -24.82 -3.52 -13.47
N SER A 186 -25.30 -2.50 -12.73
CA SER A 186 -26.67 -1.96 -12.89
C SER A 186 -26.94 -1.42 -14.30
N GLN A 187 -25.87 -1.12 -15.07
CA GLN A 187 -25.90 -0.62 -16.44
C GLN A 187 -25.45 -1.69 -17.46
N SER A 188 -25.43 -2.97 -17.06
CA SER A 188 -25.00 -4.12 -17.87
C SER A 188 -23.55 -4.06 -18.33
N ILE A 189 -22.69 -3.37 -17.61
CA ILE A 189 -21.24 -3.31 -17.85
C ILE A 189 -20.54 -4.21 -16.83
N ALA A 190 -20.06 -5.36 -17.28
CA ALA A 190 -19.30 -6.28 -16.43
C ALA A 190 -17.90 -5.73 -16.15
N THR A 191 -17.38 -5.91 -14.92
CA THR A 191 -16.06 -5.41 -14.52
C THR A 191 -15.44 -6.36 -13.50
N GLU A 192 -14.21 -6.80 -13.74
CA GLU A 192 -13.43 -7.56 -12.76
C GLU A 192 -12.78 -6.62 -11.73
N VAL A 193 -12.75 -7.03 -10.47
CA VAL A 193 -12.10 -6.27 -9.39
C VAL A 193 -11.03 -7.12 -8.72
N TYR A 194 -9.83 -6.57 -8.58
CA TYR A 194 -8.69 -7.22 -7.96
C TYR A 194 -8.20 -6.46 -6.73
N ASN A 195 -7.96 -7.18 -5.64
CA ASN A 195 -7.20 -6.69 -4.49
C ASN A 195 -5.71 -6.93 -4.75
N CYS A 196 -4.95 -5.86 -5.00
CA CYS A 196 -3.51 -5.91 -5.25
C CYS A 196 -2.75 -5.75 -3.94
N SER A 197 -2.82 -6.75 -3.05
CA SER A 197 -2.24 -6.68 -1.71
C SER A 197 -0.71 -6.85 -1.67
N THR A 198 -0.10 -7.42 -2.74
CA THR A 198 1.35 -7.44 -2.95
C THR A 198 1.70 -6.50 -4.10
N LEU A 199 2.34 -5.37 -3.79
CA LEU A 199 2.74 -4.39 -4.79
C LEU A 199 4.11 -4.74 -5.40
N LYS A 200 4.94 -5.41 -4.61
CA LYS A 200 6.24 -5.92 -5.03
C LYS A 200 6.59 -7.17 -4.22
N PRO A 201 6.89 -8.33 -4.89
CA PRO A 201 6.86 -8.52 -6.34
C PRO A 201 5.45 -8.36 -6.94
N PHE A 202 5.38 -8.12 -8.24
CA PHE A 202 4.10 -8.12 -8.97
C PHE A 202 3.59 -9.55 -9.15
N ASP A 203 2.27 -9.71 -9.28
CA ASP A 203 1.66 -10.97 -9.73
C ASP A 203 1.82 -11.11 -11.25
N GLU A 204 2.88 -11.78 -11.67
CA GLU A 204 3.21 -11.94 -13.08
C GLU A 204 2.18 -12.80 -13.84
N ASP A 205 1.49 -13.71 -13.16
CA ASP A 205 0.45 -14.52 -13.80
C ASP A 205 -0.84 -13.72 -13.98
N CYS A 206 -1.21 -12.90 -13.02
CA CYS A 206 -2.29 -11.93 -13.16
C CYS A 206 -1.98 -10.92 -14.27
N LEU A 207 -0.77 -10.37 -14.33
CA LEU A 207 -0.35 -9.45 -15.40
C LEU A 207 -0.46 -10.08 -16.79
N LYS A 208 -0.06 -11.35 -16.96
CA LYS A 208 -0.25 -12.09 -18.24
C LYS A 208 -1.73 -12.22 -18.60
N ALA A 209 -2.59 -12.51 -17.63
CA ALA A 209 -4.04 -12.61 -17.85
C ALA A 209 -4.63 -11.26 -18.26
N LEU A 210 -4.15 -10.16 -17.66
CA LEU A 210 -4.58 -8.80 -17.96
C LEU A 210 -4.21 -8.32 -19.37
N GLU A 211 -3.22 -8.93 -20.04
CA GLU A 211 -2.88 -8.63 -21.44
C GLU A 211 -4.05 -8.89 -22.42
N SER A 212 -5.02 -9.72 -22.06
CA SER A 212 -6.22 -9.97 -22.87
C SER A 212 -7.33 -8.94 -22.66
N LYS A 213 -7.19 -8.05 -21.69
CA LYS A 213 -8.21 -7.04 -21.38
C LYS A 213 -8.21 -5.90 -22.40
N ARG A 214 -9.34 -5.22 -22.53
CA ARG A 214 -9.47 -3.98 -23.26
C ARG A 214 -9.03 -2.78 -22.42
N LEU A 215 -9.44 -2.77 -21.15
CA LEU A 215 -9.22 -1.66 -20.22
C LEU A 215 -8.76 -2.17 -18.86
N VAL A 216 -7.69 -1.60 -18.33
CA VAL A 216 -7.19 -1.81 -16.97
C VAL A 216 -7.11 -0.46 -16.26
N ILE A 217 -7.79 -0.34 -15.12
CA ILE A 217 -7.74 0.86 -14.29
C ILE A 217 -7.10 0.48 -12.96
N THR A 218 -6.04 1.20 -12.58
CA THR A 218 -5.39 1.04 -11.27
C THR A 218 -5.83 2.15 -10.32
N LEU A 219 -6.03 1.81 -9.05
CA LEU A 219 -6.46 2.73 -8.01
C LEU A 219 -5.47 2.66 -6.85
N GLU A 220 -4.86 3.80 -6.51
CA GLU A 220 -3.91 3.90 -5.39
C GLU A 220 -4.05 5.24 -4.66
N GLU A 221 -4.04 5.20 -3.34
CA GLU A 221 -3.81 6.39 -2.51
C GLU A 221 -2.31 6.67 -2.47
N GLY A 222 -1.81 7.21 -3.57
CA GLY A 222 -0.41 7.52 -3.82
C GLY A 222 -0.27 8.47 -5.01
N VAL A 223 0.92 9.03 -5.20
CA VAL A 223 1.23 9.81 -6.41
C VAL A 223 1.27 8.88 -7.62
N LYS A 224 0.65 9.29 -8.72
CA LYS A 224 0.62 8.48 -9.96
C LYS A 224 2.02 8.27 -10.53
N LYS A 225 2.85 9.32 -10.50
CA LYS A 225 4.22 9.27 -11.03
C LYS A 225 5.13 8.42 -10.14
N GLY A 226 5.71 7.37 -10.71
CA GLY A 226 6.49 6.36 -9.97
C GLY A 226 5.63 5.41 -9.14
N GLY A 227 4.30 5.54 -9.17
CA GLY A 227 3.36 4.74 -8.42
C GLY A 227 3.08 3.35 -9.00
N PHE A 228 2.17 2.65 -8.35
CA PHE A 228 1.76 1.29 -8.76
C PHE A 228 1.14 1.28 -10.15
N GLY A 229 0.26 2.23 -10.45
CA GLY A 229 -0.40 2.31 -11.76
C GLY A 229 0.57 2.50 -12.93
N GLU A 230 1.56 3.38 -12.79
CA GLU A 230 2.60 3.59 -13.81
C GLU A 230 3.45 2.31 -13.99
N ALA A 231 3.79 1.65 -12.89
CA ALA A 231 4.57 0.41 -12.92
C ALA A 231 3.80 -0.77 -13.54
N VAL A 232 2.48 -0.85 -13.37
CA VAL A 232 1.61 -1.82 -14.06
C VAL A 232 1.51 -1.49 -15.54
N ALA A 233 1.24 -0.23 -15.89
CA ALA A 233 1.14 0.21 -17.28
C ALA A 233 2.41 -0.05 -18.09
N ALA A 234 3.59 0.09 -17.47
CA ALA A 234 4.87 -0.22 -18.10
C ALA A 234 5.06 -1.72 -18.43
N ARG A 235 4.28 -2.62 -17.81
CA ARG A 235 4.33 -4.08 -18.02
C ARG A 235 3.29 -4.60 -19.00
N LEU A 236 2.19 -3.86 -19.17
CA LEU A 236 1.11 -4.24 -20.08
C LEU A 236 1.27 -3.52 -21.43
N ARG A 237 1.04 -4.23 -22.52
CA ARG A 237 1.25 -3.71 -23.89
C ARG A 237 -0.04 -3.52 -24.67
N LYS A 238 -1.06 -4.32 -24.39
CA LYS A 238 -2.29 -4.35 -25.19
C LYS A 238 -3.44 -3.53 -24.60
N PRO A 239 -3.75 -3.62 -23.28
CA PRO A 239 -4.88 -2.89 -22.74
C PRO A 239 -4.60 -1.38 -22.68
N VAL A 240 -5.67 -0.60 -22.75
CA VAL A 240 -5.61 0.81 -22.32
C VAL A 240 -5.44 0.79 -20.79
N CYS A 241 -4.38 1.42 -20.31
CA CYS A 241 -4.09 1.50 -18.87
C CYS A 241 -4.34 2.91 -18.37
N ILE A 242 -5.16 3.07 -17.32
CA ILE A 242 -5.47 4.34 -16.68
C ILE A 242 -5.14 4.24 -15.20
N GLY A 243 -4.20 5.06 -14.73
CA GLY A 243 -3.87 5.16 -13.30
C GLY A 243 -4.69 6.26 -12.61
N LEU A 244 -5.39 5.89 -11.54
CA LEU A 244 -6.07 6.82 -10.63
C LEU A 244 -5.28 6.93 -9.33
N GLY A 245 -5.02 8.17 -8.93
CA GLY A 245 -4.21 8.55 -7.78
C GLY A 245 -3.96 10.04 -7.81
N VAL A 246 -2.99 10.50 -7.04
CA VAL A 246 -2.67 11.92 -6.92
C VAL A 246 -1.80 12.38 -8.08
N ASP A 247 -2.21 13.46 -8.74
CA ASP A 247 -1.42 14.16 -9.75
C ASP A 247 -0.22 14.91 -9.13
N ASP A 248 0.55 15.60 -9.95
CA ASP A 248 1.71 16.41 -9.51
C ASP A 248 1.26 17.64 -8.69
N LYS A 249 0.73 17.38 -7.48
CA LYS A 249 0.26 18.39 -6.53
C LYS A 249 0.37 17.91 -5.08
N PHE A 250 0.50 18.84 -4.14
CA PHE A 250 0.32 18.55 -2.72
C PHE A 250 -1.16 18.59 -2.35
N VAL A 251 -1.64 17.54 -1.67
CA VAL A 251 -3.02 17.42 -1.21
C VAL A 251 -3.23 18.21 0.08
N ARG A 252 -4.17 19.15 0.06
CA ARG A 252 -4.50 20.01 1.22
C ARG A 252 -5.24 19.24 2.31
N HIS A 253 -5.31 19.85 3.50
CA HIS A 253 -6.18 19.36 4.56
C HIS A 253 -7.65 19.43 4.12
N ALA A 254 -8.39 18.36 4.37
CA ALA A 254 -9.82 18.22 4.11
C ALA A 254 -10.29 16.95 4.86
N THR A 255 -11.53 16.50 4.70
CA THR A 255 -11.85 15.14 5.11
C THR A 255 -11.26 14.12 4.13
N VAL A 256 -11.07 12.88 4.57
CA VAL A 256 -10.57 11.81 3.69
C VAL A 256 -11.50 11.62 2.48
N GLU A 257 -12.81 11.69 2.69
CA GLU A 257 -13.82 11.57 1.64
C GLU A 257 -13.68 12.67 0.59
N GLN A 258 -13.48 13.92 1.01
CA GLN A 258 -13.21 15.04 0.10
C GLN A 258 -11.90 14.84 -0.68
N GLN A 259 -10.85 14.34 0.00
CA GLN A 259 -9.57 14.06 -0.65
C GLN A 259 -9.68 12.94 -1.70
N LEU A 260 -10.46 11.89 -1.42
CA LEU A 260 -10.77 10.83 -2.39
C LEU A 260 -11.54 11.39 -3.60
N GLU A 261 -12.56 12.22 -3.36
CA GLU A 261 -13.36 12.84 -4.42
C GLU A 261 -12.53 13.77 -5.30
N GLU A 262 -11.75 14.68 -4.71
CA GLU A 262 -10.87 15.62 -5.44
C GLU A 262 -9.79 14.93 -6.29
N ASN A 263 -9.43 13.68 -5.96
CA ASN A 263 -8.44 12.88 -6.66
C ASN A 263 -9.06 11.74 -7.50
N GLY A 264 -10.39 11.75 -7.65
CA GLY A 264 -11.09 10.84 -8.55
C GLY A 264 -11.18 9.38 -8.08
N LEU A 265 -10.93 9.12 -6.80
CA LEU A 265 -10.96 7.78 -6.20
C LEU A 265 -12.32 7.44 -5.57
N THR A 266 -13.41 7.90 -6.19
CA THR A 266 -14.79 7.57 -5.79
C THR A 266 -15.44 6.63 -6.79
N ALA A 267 -16.37 5.80 -6.33
CA ALA A 267 -17.09 4.83 -7.15
C ALA A 267 -17.75 5.45 -8.39
N GLY A 268 -18.40 6.62 -8.22
CA GLY A 268 -19.04 7.34 -9.32
C GLY A 268 -18.06 7.81 -10.39
N ASN A 269 -16.90 8.34 -9.98
CA ASN A 269 -15.88 8.79 -10.91
C ASN A 269 -15.25 7.61 -11.66
N ILE A 270 -14.91 6.52 -10.96
CA ILE A 270 -14.37 5.29 -11.54
C ILE A 270 -15.33 4.74 -12.59
N ALA A 271 -16.63 4.62 -12.26
CA ALA A 271 -17.65 4.18 -13.20
C ALA A 271 -17.77 5.13 -14.42
N GLY A 272 -17.66 6.43 -14.21
CA GLY A 272 -17.63 7.45 -15.27
C GLY A 272 -16.45 7.24 -16.22
N ILE A 273 -15.24 7.01 -15.70
CA ILE A 273 -14.03 6.76 -16.48
C ILE A 273 -14.16 5.46 -17.29
N VAL A 274 -14.69 4.40 -16.70
CA VAL A 274 -14.95 3.15 -17.44
C VAL A 274 -15.84 3.44 -18.63
N LYS A 275 -16.99 4.11 -18.42
CA LYS A 275 -17.94 4.42 -19.50
C LYS A 275 -17.33 5.25 -20.62
N SER A 276 -16.58 6.31 -20.28
CA SER A 276 -15.95 7.18 -21.29
C SER A 276 -14.86 6.50 -22.13
N ASN A 277 -14.38 5.32 -21.72
CA ASN A 277 -13.39 4.55 -22.46
C ASN A 277 -13.99 3.32 -23.17
N LEU A 278 -15.30 3.11 -23.08
CA LEU A 278 -16.01 2.07 -23.81
C LEU A 278 -16.62 2.56 -25.12
N PHE A 279 -16.89 3.83 -25.21
CA PHE A 279 -17.50 4.53 -26.34
C PHE A 279 -16.54 5.59 -26.88
#